data_a744f97198b0d24512ffddc75cb9fa77
#
_entry.id   a744f97198b0d24512ffddc75cb9fa77
#
_cell.length_a   1.000
_cell.length_b   1.000
_cell.length_c   1.000
_cell.angle_alpha   90.00
_cell.angle_beta   90.00
_cell.angle_gamma   90.00
#
_symmetry.space_group_name_H-M   'P 1'
#
loop_
_entity.id
_entity.type
_entity.pdbx_description
1 polymer ?
#
loop_
_entity_poly.entity_id
_entity_poly.type
_entity_poly.pdbx_seq_one_letter_code
_entity_poly.pdbx_strand_id
1 'polypeptide(L)'
;NVNKKRKEIYTRVLKGHIAVNKFNLKKNTLGSHVDQVARKYLKEIGLDYEHGTGHGVGHFLNVHENPPNISKSSKCKFFEGQIISNEPGFYLKNNFGIRLENLMYVEKNNRKMRFKSLTVVPFDKDMIEKKYLTKYEIRWINDYHNDVWKSLWYSMNKKERILLDKYCSPI
;
A
#
# COMPACT_ATOMS: atom_id res chain seq x y z
N ASN A 1 -1.73 20.97 -13.85
CA ASN A 1 -2.54 20.95 -12.61
C ASN A 1 -3.34 19.66 -12.53
N VAL A 2 -3.08 18.85 -11.54
CA VAL A 2 -3.85 17.62 -11.32
C VAL A 2 -5.26 17.98 -10.84
N ASN A 3 -6.26 17.42 -11.49
CA ASN A 3 -7.67 17.62 -11.17
C ASN A 3 -7.98 17.18 -9.73
N LYS A 4 -8.78 17.95 -8.97
CA LYS A 4 -9.22 17.64 -7.60
C LYS A 4 -9.80 16.23 -7.46
N LYS A 5 -10.58 15.76 -8.44
CA LYS A 5 -11.15 14.40 -8.46
C LYS A 5 -10.06 13.32 -8.51
N ARG A 6 -8.98 13.52 -9.29
CA ARG A 6 -7.87 12.57 -9.35
C ARG A 6 -7.13 12.50 -8.01
N LYS A 7 -6.91 13.64 -7.34
CA LYS A 7 -6.32 13.68 -5.99
C LYS A 7 -7.20 12.98 -4.96
N GLU A 8 -8.51 13.16 -5.02
CA GLU A 8 -9.44 12.44 -4.13
C GLU A 8 -9.30 10.93 -4.35
N ILE A 9 -9.37 10.46 -5.60
CA ILE A 9 -9.28 9.03 -5.91
C ILE A 9 -7.91 8.47 -5.48
N TYR A 10 -6.81 9.17 -5.78
CA TYR A 10 -5.48 8.78 -5.33
C TYR A 10 -5.43 8.61 -3.80
N THR A 11 -5.96 9.61 -3.07
CA THR A 11 -5.97 9.57 -1.61
C THR A 11 -6.81 8.41 -1.07
N ARG A 12 -7.94 8.08 -1.72
CA ARG A 12 -8.78 6.94 -1.33
C ARG A 12 -8.09 5.59 -1.61
N VAL A 13 -7.37 5.47 -2.73
CA VAL A 13 -6.51 4.31 -3.01
C VAL A 13 -5.41 4.19 -1.95
N LEU A 14 -4.75 5.30 -1.59
CA LEU A 14 -3.74 5.34 -0.52
C LEU A 14 -4.31 4.91 0.84
N LYS A 15 -5.53 5.36 1.19
CA LYS A 15 -6.21 4.91 2.42
C LYS A 15 -6.42 3.39 2.41
N GLY A 16 -6.83 2.82 1.29
CA GLY A 16 -6.95 1.38 1.12
C GLY A 16 -5.60 0.66 1.30
N HIS A 17 -4.57 1.19 0.70
CA HIS A 17 -3.19 0.70 0.84
C HIS A 17 -2.71 0.72 2.30
N ILE A 18 -2.94 1.83 3.02
CA ILE A 18 -2.61 1.95 4.45
C ILE A 18 -3.41 0.94 5.28
N ALA A 19 -4.71 0.78 4.99
CA ALA A 19 -5.57 -0.15 5.72
C ALA A 19 -5.10 -1.60 5.58
N VAL A 20 -4.64 -2.01 4.40
CA VAL A 20 -4.01 -3.32 4.18
C VAL A 20 -2.73 -3.46 5.01
N ASN A 21 -1.80 -2.51 4.89
CA ASN A 21 -0.52 -2.56 5.61
C ASN A 21 -0.71 -2.65 7.13
N LYS A 22 -1.73 -1.97 7.66
CA LYS A 22 -2.04 -1.91 9.10
C LYS A 22 -3.03 -2.98 9.56
N PHE A 23 -3.41 -3.91 8.66
CA PHE A 23 -4.38 -4.94 9.00
C PHE A 23 -3.83 -5.85 10.12
N ASN A 24 -4.66 -6.08 11.14
CA ASN A 24 -4.28 -6.96 12.26
C ASN A 24 -4.53 -8.43 11.87
N LEU A 25 -3.47 -9.12 11.51
CA LEU A 25 -3.52 -10.53 11.12
C LEU A 25 -3.77 -11.43 12.31
N LYS A 26 -4.94 -12.08 12.32
CA LYS A 26 -5.31 -13.13 13.28
C LYS A 26 -5.18 -14.51 12.64
N LYS A 27 -5.13 -15.57 13.44
CA LYS A 27 -5.02 -16.97 12.98
C LYS A 27 -6.01 -17.34 11.87
N ASN A 28 -7.22 -16.77 11.89
CA ASN A 28 -8.28 -17.05 10.93
C ASN A 28 -8.52 -15.91 9.94
N THR A 29 -7.56 -14.98 9.79
CA THR A 29 -7.64 -13.93 8.76
C THR A 29 -7.51 -14.56 7.39
N LEU A 30 -8.46 -14.25 6.50
CA LEU A 30 -8.45 -14.66 5.10
C LEU A 30 -8.06 -13.48 4.21
N GLY A 31 -7.54 -13.76 3.02
CA GLY A 31 -7.21 -12.73 2.03
C GLY A 31 -8.40 -11.85 1.67
N SER A 32 -9.63 -12.42 1.64
CA SER A 32 -10.86 -11.67 1.41
C SER A 32 -11.17 -10.64 2.50
N HIS A 33 -10.82 -10.88 3.76
CA HIS A 33 -10.99 -9.90 4.83
C HIS A 33 -10.06 -8.69 4.64
N VAL A 34 -8.85 -8.93 4.14
CA VAL A 34 -7.88 -7.87 3.82
C VAL A 34 -8.29 -7.11 2.56
N ASP A 35 -8.81 -7.79 1.54
CA ASP A 35 -9.34 -7.17 0.33
C ASP A 35 -10.49 -6.19 0.63
N GLN A 36 -11.38 -6.54 1.55
CA GLN A 36 -12.50 -5.69 1.94
C GLN A 36 -12.04 -4.31 2.47
N VAL A 37 -11.00 -4.27 3.31
CA VAL A 37 -10.51 -3.00 3.85
C VAL A 37 -9.78 -2.16 2.80
N ALA A 38 -9.14 -2.79 1.83
CA ALA A 38 -8.51 -2.10 0.70
C ALA A 38 -9.52 -1.34 -0.15
N ARG A 39 -10.67 -1.98 -0.43
CA ARG A 39 -11.72 -1.43 -1.31
C ARG A 39 -12.65 -0.45 -0.62
N LYS A 40 -12.69 -0.44 0.71
CA LYS A 40 -13.66 0.33 1.50
C LYS A 40 -13.80 1.77 1.04
N TYR A 41 -12.68 2.48 0.94
CA TYR A 41 -12.68 3.93 0.69
C TYR A 41 -13.07 4.33 -0.75
N LEU A 42 -12.87 3.45 -1.72
CA LEU A 42 -13.39 3.63 -3.07
C LEU A 42 -14.89 3.33 -3.12
N LYS A 43 -15.33 2.26 -2.46
CA LYS A 43 -16.76 1.88 -2.40
C LYS A 43 -17.63 2.95 -1.74
N GLU A 44 -17.11 3.72 -0.79
CA GLU A 44 -17.81 4.85 -0.17
C GLU A 44 -18.28 5.91 -1.19
N ILE A 45 -17.65 5.96 -2.37
CA ILE A 45 -18.01 6.88 -3.46
C ILE A 45 -18.46 6.15 -4.73
N GLY A 46 -18.90 4.90 -4.59
CA GLY A 46 -19.41 4.09 -5.71
C GLY A 46 -18.35 3.61 -6.70
N LEU A 47 -17.06 3.61 -6.32
CA LEU A 47 -15.94 3.15 -7.15
C LEU A 47 -15.38 1.82 -6.65
N ASP A 48 -14.78 1.05 -7.55
CA ASP A 48 -14.05 -0.20 -7.25
C ASP A 48 -13.02 -0.46 -8.35
N TYR A 49 -12.27 -1.57 -8.24
CA TYR A 49 -11.35 -2.09 -9.25
C TYR A 49 -11.55 -3.59 -9.44
N GLU A 50 -11.18 -4.11 -10.63
CA GLU A 50 -11.53 -5.49 -11.01
C GLU A 50 -10.46 -6.52 -10.63
N HIS A 51 -9.20 -6.12 -10.45
CA HIS A 51 -8.12 -7.05 -10.10
C HIS A 51 -8.08 -7.38 -8.60
N GLY A 52 -7.28 -8.36 -8.21
CA GLY A 52 -6.97 -8.65 -6.82
C GLY A 52 -6.20 -7.51 -6.16
N THR A 53 -6.35 -7.33 -4.85
CA THR A 53 -5.60 -6.33 -4.09
C THR A 53 -4.14 -6.71 -3.87
N GLY A 54 -3.82 -8.00 -3.99
CA GLY A 54 -2.46 -8.48 -3.84
C GLY A 54 -2.33 -9.97 -4.11
N HIS A 55 -1.11 -10.38 -4.40
CA HIS A 55 -0.72 -11.76 -4.70
C HIS A 55 0.61 -12.10 -4.04
N GLY A 56 0.88 -13.38 -3.85
CA GLY A 56 2.20 -13.84 -3.43
C GLY A 56 3.25 -13.56 -4.49
N VAL A 57 4.49 -13.36 -4.04
CA VAL A 57 5.66 -13.26 -4.90
C VAL A 57 6.53 -14.48 -4.64
N GLY A 58 6.82 -15.22 -5.71
CA GLY A 58 7.49 -16.48 -5.64
C GLY A 58 8.99 -16.38 -5.57
N HIS A 59 9.59 -17.52 -5.29
CA HIS A 59 11.01 -17.74 -5.39
C HIS A 59 11.47 -17.64 -6.86
N PHE A 60 12.70 -17.24 -7.10
CA PHE A 60 13.24 -17.00 -8.45
C PHE A 60 12.43 -16.00 -9.30
N LEU A 61 11.97 -14.92 -8.69
CA LEU A 61 11.27 -13.83 -9.40
C LEU A 61 9.96 -14.24 -10.08
N ASN A 62 9.30 -15.30 -9.64
CA ASN A 62 7.95 -15.60 -10.08
C ASN A 62 7.00 -14.56 -9.51
N VAL A 63 6.62 -13.57 -10.34
CA VAL A 63 5.87 -12.38 -9.92
C VAL A 63 4.54 -12.76 -9.28
N HIS A 64 3.83 -13.74 -9.83
CA HIS A 64 2.55 -14.22 -9.31
C HIS A 64 2.67 -15.65 -8.81
N GLU A 65 2.74 -15.83 -7.51
CA GLU A 65 2.76 -17.15 -6.87
C GLU A 65 1.69 -17.25 -5.79
N ASN A 66 0.84 -18.24 -5.90
CA ASN A 66 -0.23 -18.53 -4.94
C ASN A 66 0.06 -19.84 -4.18
N PRO A 67 -0.32 -19.96 -2.90
CA PRO A 67 -0.71 -18.89 -1.99
C PRO A 67 0.48 -18.03 -1.53
N PRO A 68 0.27 -16.81 -0.99
CA PRO A 68 -1.00 -16.19 -0.61
C PRO A 68 -1.63 -15.32 -1.71
N ASN A 69 -2.89 -14.89 -1.51
CA ASN A 69 -3.47 -13.80 -2.29
C ASN A 69 -4.47 -12.97 -1.47
N ILE A 70 -4.67 -11.72 -1.90
CA ILE A 70 -5.64 -10.78 -1.35
C ILE A 70 -6.63 -10.44 -2.47
N SER A 71 -7.84 -11.00 -2.40
CA SER A 71 -8.88 -10.79 -3.41
C SER A 71 -10.28 -11.00 -2.83
N LYS A 72 -11.32 -10.58 -3.54
CA LYS A 72 -12.74 -10.69 -3.10
C LYS A 72 -13.14 -12.10 -2.66
N SER A 73 -12.61 -13.12 -3.29
CA SER A 73 -12.95 -14.54 -3.05
C SER A 73 -11.85 -15.34 -2.34
N SER A 74 -10.77 -14.70 -1.94
CA SER A 74 -9.62 -15.40 -1.35
C SER A 74 -9.95 -16.06 -0.01
N LYS A 75 -9.69 -17.35 0.06
CA LYS A 75 -9.73 -18.16 1.29
C LYS A 75 -8.34 -18.43 1.87
N CYS A 76 -7.30 -17.85 1.27
CA CYS A 76 -5.92 -18.02 1.73
C CYS A 76 -5.71 -17.39 3.10
N LYS A 77 -4.98 -18.11 3.96
CA LYS A 77 -4.47 -17.61 5.25
C LYS A 77 -3.06 -17.07 5.05
N PHE A 78 -2.60 -16.30 6.04
CA PHE A 78 -1.26 -15.73 6.03
C PHE A 78 -0.35 -16.48 6.99
N PHE A 79 0.91 -16.68 6.59
CA PHE A 79 1.96 -17.33 7.36
C PHE A 79 3.21 -16.45 7.42
N GLU A 80 3.97 -16.57 8.50
CA GLU A 80 5.23 -15.87 8.68
C GLU A 80 6.18 -16.08 7.49
N GLY A 81 6.84 -15.03 7.05
CA GLY A 81 7.81 -15.06 5.96
C GLY A 81 7.21 -14.94 4.55
N GLN A 82 5.90 -15.05 4.38
CA GLN A 82 5.29 -14.87 3.05
C GLN A 82 5.51 -13.44 2.54
N ILE A 83 5.90 -13.32 1.28
CA ILE A 83 5.99 -12.05 0.55
C ILE A 83 4.73 -11.89 -0.29
N ILE A 84 4.13 -10.70 -0.24
CA ILE A 84 2.86 -10.41 -0.88
C ILE A 84 2.80 -8.96 -1.37
N SER A 85 2.19 -8.73 -2.53
CA SER A 85 1.92 -7.37 -3.01
C SER A 85 0.74 -6.73 -2.28
N ASN A 86 0.74 -5.41 -2.20
CA ASN A 86 -0.35 -4.57 -1.71
C ASN A 86 -0.56 -3.47 -2.76
N GLU A 87 -1.51 -3.67 -3.66
CA GLU A 87 -1.64 -2.94 -4.92
C GLU A 87 -3.06 -2.47 -5.26
N PRO A 88 -3.81 -1.87 -4.31
CA PRO A 88 -5.11 -1.31 -4.63
C PRO A 88 -5.00 -0.25 -5.74
N GLY A 89 -6.04 -0.11 -6.55
CA GLY A 89 -6.01 0.83 -7.67
C GLY A 89 -7.39 1.34 -8.05
N PHE A 90 -7.43 2.18 -9.08
CA PHE A 90 -8.63 2.63 -9.77
C PHE A 90 -8.29 2.95 -11.21
N TYR A 91 -9.18 2.60 -12.14
CA TYR A 91 -8.94 2.79 -13.58
C TYR A 91 -10.19 3.35 -14.24
N LEU A 92 -10.02 4.46 -14.94
CA LEU A 92 -11.05 5.06 -15.78
C LEU A 92 -10.68 4.87 -17.25
N LYS A 93 -11.45 4.03 -17.94
CA LYS A 93 -11.20 3.68 -19.34
C LYS A 93 -10.98 4.95 -20.20
N ASN A 94 -9.95 4.91 -21.04
CA ASN A 94 -9.53 5.99 -21.93
C ASN A 94 -9.20 7.33 -21.23
N ASN A 95 -8.87 7.31 -19.93
CA ASN A 95 -8.58 8.53 -19.18
C ASN A 95 -7.33 8.39 -18.31
N PHE A 96 -7.41 7.71 -17.16
CA PHE A 96 -6.27 7.51 -16.27
C PHE A 96 -6.41 6.24 -15.43
N GLY A 97 -5.27 5.75 -14.94
CA GLY A 97 -5.19 4.72 -13.92
C GLY A 97 -4.35 5.18 -12.73
N ILE A 98 -4.69 4.69 -11.56
CA ILE A 98 -3.93 4.86 -10.32
C ILE A 98 -3.75 3.47 -9.73
N ARG A 99 -2.49 3.09 -9.44
CA ARG A 99 -2.14 1.93 -8.63
C ARG A 99 -1.07 2.35 -7.65
N LEU A 100 -1.26 2.05 -6.39
CA LEU A 100 -0.25 2.24 -5.35
C LEU A 100 0.18 0.86 -4.88
N GLU A 101 1.43 0.51 -5.15
CA GLU A 101 1.93 -0.84 -4.94
C GLU A 101 3.19 -0.85 -4.10
N ASN A 102 3.16 -1.64 -3.03
CA ASN A 102 4.33 -2.04 -2.27
C ASN A 102 4.36 -3.56 -2.13
N LEU A 103 5.54 -4.12 -2.10
CA LEU A 103 5.74 -5.45 -1.53
C LEU A 103 5.76 -5.38 -0.01
N MET A 104 5.18 -6.37 0.61
CA MET A 104 5.16 -6.56 2.06
C MET A 104 5.58 -7.99 2.39
N TYR A 105 6.00 -8.22 3.62
CA TYR A 105 6.11 -9.56 4.16
C TYR A 105 5.31 -9.72 5.44
N VAL A 106 4.95 -10.96 5.77
CA VAL A 106 4.28 -11.30 7.02
C VAL A 106 5.34 -11.48 8.10
N GLU A 107 5.42 -10.52 9.02
CA GLU A 107 6.27 -10.58 10.19
C GLU A 107 5.49 -11.15 11.38
N LYS A 108 6.11 -12.05 12.15
CA LYS A 108 5.59 -12.51 13.42
C LYS A 108 6.46 -12.02 14.57
N ASN A 109 5.85 -11.33 15.51
CA ASN A 109 6.50 -10.86 16.72
C ASN A 109 5.61 -11.20 17.93
N ASN A 110 6.14 -11.97 18.90
CA ASN A 110 5.46 -12.33 20.14
C ASN A 110 3.99 -12.78 19.95
N ARG A 111 3.72 -13.74 19.07
CA ARG A 111 2.38 -14.28 18.71
C ARG A 111 1.47 -13.34 17.90
N LYS A 112 1.91 -12.15 17.55
CA LYS A 112 1.17 -11.24 16.66
C LYS A 112 1.78 -11.26 15.27
N MET A 113 0.94 -11.41 14.26
CA MET A 113 1.35 -11.28 12.86
C MET A 113 0.92 -9.92 12.32
N ARG A 114 1.76 -9.33 11.46
CA ARG A 114 1.48 -8.07 10.78
C ARG A 114 2.16 -8.04 9.42
N PHE A 115 1.66 -7.21 8.55
CA PHE A 115 2.36 -6.85 7.32
C PHE A 115 3.44 -5.80 7.61
N LYS A 116 4.59 -5.97 6.99
CA LYS A 116 5.67 -5.00 7.00
C LYS A 116 6.14 -4.71 5.58
N SER A 117 6.24 -3.43 5.21
CA SER A 117 6.67 -3.02 3.88
C SER A 117 8.12 -3.41 3.60
N LEU A 118 8.36 -3.90 2.39
CA LEU A 118 9.69 -4.13 1.81
C LEU A 118 10.07 -3.00 0.85
N THR A 119 9.09 -2.46 0.14
CA THR A 119 9.30 -1.37 -0.82
C THR A 119 9.68 -0.08 -0.08
N VAL A 120 10.71 0.59 -0.58
CA VAL A 120 11.25 1.84 -0.03
C VAL A 120 11.18 2.96 -1.08
N VAL A 121 9.95 3.32 -1.48
CA VAL A 121 9.65 4.39 -2.46
C VAL A 121 8.61 5.33 -1.85
N PRO A 122 8.84 6.67 -1.81
CA PRO A 122 7.88 7.59 -1.22
C PRO A 122 6.62 7.69 -2.09
N PHE A 123 5.46 7.89 -1.45
CA PHE A 123 4.23 8.24 -2.15
C PHE A 123 4.28 9.66 -2.69
N ASP A 124 3.63 9.90 -3.83
CA ASP A 124 3.53 11.23 -4.44
C ASP A 124 2.65 12.14 -3.57
N LYS A 125 3.30 13.05 -2.83
CA LYS A 125 2.62 13.97 -1.90
C LYS A 125 1.75 14.99 -2.62
N ASP A 126 2.09 15.37 -3.84
CA ASP A 126 1.34 16.33 -4.63
C ASP A 126 -0.03 15.80 -5.04
N MET A 127 -0.18 14.46 -5.02
CA MET A 127 -1.44 13.77 -5.28
C MET A 127 -2.31 13.60 -4.02
N ILE A 128 -1.78 13.87 -2.82
CA ILE A 128 -2.49 13.65 -1.57
C ILE A 128 -3.39 14.85 -1.23
N GLU A 129 -4.66 14.59 -0.99
CA GLU A 129 -5.62 15.57 -0.48
C GLU A 129 -5.86 15.33 1.01
N LYS A 130 -5.17 16.09 1.87
CA LYS A 130 -5.13 15.87 3.34
C LYS A 130 -6.50 15.85 4.02
N LYS A 131 -7.49 16.58 3.51
CA LYS A 131 -8.84 16.62 4.11
C LYS A 131 -9.55 15.26 4.15
N TYR A 132 -9.12 14.29 3.32
CA TYR A 132 -9.65 12.93 3.32
C TYR A 132 -8.91 11.99 4.28
N LEU A 133 -7.78 12.44 4.86
CA LEU A 133 -6.96 11.65 5.77
C LEU A 133 -7.29 11.93 7.23
N THR A 134 -7.26 10.90 8.04
CA THR A 134 -7.24 11.01 9.49
C THR A 134 -5.84 11.40 9.99
N LYS A 135 -5.75 11.92 11.22
CA LYS A 135 -4.44 12.19 11.88
C LYS A 135 -3.55 10.94 11.96
N TYR A 136 -4.17 9.76 12.10
CA TYR A 136 -3.47 8.48 12.13
C TYR A 136 -2.86 8.13 10.76
N GLU A 137 -3.60 8.30 9.67
CA GLU A 137 -3.11 8.04 8.31
C GLU A 137 -2.00 9.03 7.90
N ILE A 138 -2.13 10.31 8.27
CA ILE A 138 -1.05 11.31 8.08
C ILE A 138 0.22 10.87 8.81
N ARG A 139 0.09 10.46 10.08
CA ARG A 139 1.25 9.96 10.84
C ARG A 139 1.88 8.75 10.17
N TRP A 140 1.06 7.78 9.74
CA TRP A 140 1.55 6.59 9.06
C TRP A 140 2.35 6.95 7.79
N ILE A 141 1.85 7.88 6.96
CA ILE A 141 2.55 8.33 5.74
C ILE A 141 3.90 8.96 6.11
N ASN A 142 3.92 9.84 7.12
CA ASN A 142 5.15 10.49 7.55
C ASN A 142 6.17 9.50 8.12
N ASP A 143 5.72 8.54 8.92
CA ASP A 143 6.57 7.46 9.46
C ASP A 143 7.13 6.60 8.32
N TYR A 144 6.31 6.21 7.34
CA TYR A 144 6.73 5.47 6.16
C TYR A 144 7.76 6.26 5.33
N HIS A 145 7.52 7.53 5.06
CA HIS A 145 8.49 8.39 4.35
C HIS A 145 9.80 8.53 5.11
N ASN A 146 9.76 8.65 6.42
CA ASN A 146 10.97 8.66 7.27
C ASN A 146 11.74 7.33 7.18
N ASP A 147 11.06 6.20 7.14
CA ASP A 147 11.70 4.88 6.97
C ASP A 147 12.33 4.75 5.57
N VAL A 148 11.66 5.23 4.52
CA VAL A 148 12.23 5.32 3.16
C VAL A 148 13.50 6.19 3.17
N TRP A 149 13.43 7.37 3.77
CA TRP A 149 14.56 8.29 3.89
C TRP A 149 15.76 7.63 4.58
N LYS A 150 15.54 7.01 5.75
CA LYS A 150 16.59 6.30 6.49
C LYS A 150 17.22 5.16 5.70
N SER A 151 16.41 4.45 4.93
CA SER A 151 16.88 3.29 4.15
C SER A 151 17.75 3.68 2.97
N LEU A 152 17.52 4.85 2.37
CA LEU A 152 18.16 5.24 1.10
C LEU A 152 19.26 6.30 1.25
N TRP A 153 19.19 7.14 2.30
CA TRP A 153 20.08 8.31 2.45
C TRP A 153 21.56 8.01 2.24
N TYR A 154 22.07 6.98 2.86
CA TYR A 154 23.50 6.66 2.81
C TYR A 154 23.96 6.13 1.45
N SER A 155 23.06 5.59 0.65
CA SER A 155 23.36 5.04 -0.68
C SER A 155 23.24 6.09 -1.80
N MET A 156 22.78 7.32 -1.47
CA MET A 156 22.51 8.37 -2.46
C MET A 156 23.60 9.43 -2.52
N ASN A 157 23.84 9.96 -3.72
CA ASN A 157 24.70 11.11 -3.92
C ASN A 157 24.02 12.43 -3.48
N LYS A 158 24.78 13.55 -3.48
CA LYS A 158 24.27 14.86 -2.98
C LYS A 158 23.01 15.34 -3.70
N LYS A 159 22.91 15.16 -5.02
CA LYS A 159 21.74 15.61 -5.81
C LYS A 159 20.51 14.75 -5.49
N GLU A 160 20.70 13.44 -5.39
CA GLU A 160 19.65 12.48 -5.05
C GLU A 160 19.13 12.70 -3.62
N ARG A 161 19.99 13.03 -2.66
CA ARG A 161 19.59 13.37 -1.28
C ARG A 161 18.66 14.57 -1.23
N ILE A 162 18.91 15.61 -2.03
CA ILE A 162 18.02 16.79 -2.12
C ILE A 162 16.63 16.37 -2.60
N LEU A 163 16.55 15.47 -3.58
CA LEU A 163 15.27 14.92 -4.05
C LEU A 163 14.61 14.05 -2.98
N LEU A 164 15.38 13.19 -2.33
CA LEU A 164 14.87 12.33 -1.26
C LEU A 164 14.29 13.16 -0.09
N ASP A 165 15.00 14.21 0.33
CA ASP A 165 14.53 15.16 1.35
C ASP A 165 13.19 15.79 0.95
N LYS A 166 13.09 16.24 -0.31
CA LYS A 166 11.87 16.83 -0.85
C LYS A 166 10.71 15.83 -0.81
N TYR A 167 10.90 14.61 -1.30
CA TYR A 167 9.82 13.63 -1.44
C TYR A 167 9.46 12.95 -0.10
N CYS A 168 10.41 12.81 0.82
CA CYS A 168 10.18 12.21 2.12
C CYS A 168 9.81 13.21 3.23
N SER A 169 9.82 14.53 2.96
CA SER A 169 9.40 15.52 3.97
C SER A 169 7.93 15.28 4.38
N PRO A 170 7.55 15.60 5.63
CA PRO A 170 6.17 15.42 6.13
C PRO A 170 5.11 16.11 5.27
N ILE A 171 3.92 15.49 5.22
CA ILE A 171 2.75 16.08 4.57
C ILE A 171 1.95 16.94 5.53
#